data_7755cf87763b75ffd4b91450a1cc1c4d
#
_entry.id   7755cf87763b75ffd4b91450a1cc1c4d
#
_cell.length_a   1.000
_cell.length_b   1.000
_cell.length_c   1.000
_cell.angle_alpha   90.00
_cell.angle_beta   90.00
_cell.angle_gamma   90.00
#
_symmetry.space_group_name_H-M   'P 1'
#
loop_
_entity.id
_entity.type
_entity.pdbx_description
1 polymer ?
#
loop_
_entity_poly.entity_id
_entity_poly.type
_entity_poly.pdbx_seq_one_letter_code
_entity_poly.pdbx_strand_id
1 'polypeptide(L)'
;MESIKKFSYQSSLFFHFVTKKQTVYMISLFVIMLIFSLLAITFGSYGLSIIDYFLGKTSPIQNTVLTEIRLPRVILSCLAGASLGISGAALQGLFRNPLADPGLIGVSAGAALGATLMIVLGGDLFSQSSLGIFFIPLAAVAGSSLVIFMLYFMTKGFGYEG
;
A
#
# COMPACT_ATOMS: atom_id res chain seq x y z
N MET A 1 -24.07 13.96 29.84
CA MET A 1 -25.18 13.48 28.96
C MET A 1 -25.21 14.23 27.63
N GLU A 2 -24.86 15.50 27.61
CA GLU A 2 -24.80 16.35 26.40
C GLU A 2 -23.61 16.00 25.44
N SER A 3 -22.47 15.63 25.99
CA SER A 3 -21.28 15.23 25.21
C SER A 3 -21.49 13.94 24.41
N ILE A 4 -22.27 12.98 24.95
CA ILE A 4 -22.60 11.72 24.27
C ILE A 4 -23.57 11.97 23.11
N LYS A 5 -24.55 12.88 23.29
CA LYS A 5 -25.46 13.29 22.21
C LYS A 5 -24.74 14.02 21.09
N LYS A 6 -23.76 14.89 21.42
CA LYS A 6 -22.96 15.61 20.45
C LYS A 6 -22.05 14.69 19.64
N PHE A 7 -21.48 13.66 20.30
CA PHE A 7 -20.66 12.64 19.61
C PHE A 7 -21.50 11.74 18.69
N SER A 8 -22.70 11.32 19.15
CA SER A 8 -23.65 10.54 18.33
C SER A 8 -24.17 11.35 17.13
N TYR A 9 -24.40 12.65 17.29
CA TYR A 9 -24.82 13.53 16.21
C TYR A 9 -23.70 13.78 15.18
N GLN A 10 -22.45 13.93 15.63
CA GLN A 10 -21.30 14.06 14.72
C GLN A 10 -21.01 12.76 13.96
N SER A 11 -21.16 11.60 14.61
CA SER A 11 -20.98 10.32 13.91
C SER A 11 -22.09 10.06 12.88
N SER A 12 -23.34 10.45 13.15
CA SER A 12 -24.42 10.32 12.18
C SER A 12 -24.25 11.26 10.98
N LEU A 13 -23.71 12.46 11.16
CA LEU A 13 -23.36 13.37 10.09
C LEU A 13 -22.25 12.83 9.20
N PHE A 14 -21.26 12.14 9.78
CA PHE A 14 -20.17 11.54 9.01
C PHE A 14 -20.67 10.44 8.06
N PHE A 15 -21.65 9.63 8.49
CA PHE A 15 -22.27 8.60 7.65
C PHE A 15 -23.26 9.15 6.61
N HIS A 16 -23.79 10.36 6.80
CA HIS A 16 -24.77 10.92 5.88
C HIS A 16 -24.16 11.63 4.65
N PHE A 17 -22.82 11.84 4.65
CA PHE A 17 -22.12 12.53 3.58
C PHE A 17 -21.76 11.65 2.38
N VAL A 18 -21.92 10.34 2.47
CA VAL A 18 -21.71 9.46 1.31
C VAL A 18 -22.96 9.50 0.44
N THR A 19 -22.93 10.33 -0.59
CA THR A 19 -24.04 10.36 -1.57
C THR A 19 -24.14 9.00 -2.28
N LYS A 20 -25.35 8.62 -2.72
CA LYS A 20 -25.58 7.37 -3.48
C LYS A 20 -24.60 7.23 -4.67
N LYS A 21 -24.23 8.35 -5.30
CA LYS A 21 -23.25 8.37 -6.39
C LYS A 21 -21.84 7.94 -5.92
N GLN A 22 -21.38 8.45 -4.78
CA GLN A 22 -20.05 8.08 -4.23
C GLN A 22 -19.99 6.60 -3.87
N THR A 23 -21.05 6.07 -3.29
CA THR A 23 -21.14 4.62 -3.00
C THR A 23 -21.05 3.78 -4.28
N VAL A 24 -21.74 4.19 -5.34
CA VAL A 24 -21.67 3.49 -6.64
C VAL A 24 -20.25 3.53 -7.20
N TYR A 25 -19.57 4.69 -7.16
CA TYR A 25 -18.17 4.78 -7.62
C TYR A 25 -17.22 3.90 -6.78
N MET A 26 -17.36 3.88 -5.46
CA MET A 26 -16.55 3.03 -4.60
C MET A 26 -16.75 1.54 -4.90
N ILE A 27 -18.01 1.11 -5.07
CA ILE A 27 -18.34 -0.28 -5.42
C ILE A 27 -17.80 -0.61 -6.80
N SER A 28 -17.95 0.28 -7.79
CA SER A 28 -17.43 0.03 -9.13
C SER A 28 -15.91 -0.12 -9.16
N LEU A 29 -15.18 0.74 -8.44
CA LEU A 29 -13.73 0.64 -8.33
C LEU A 29 -13.30 -0.64 -7.63
N PHE A 30 -14.00 -1.04 -6.57
CA PHE A 30 -13.73 -2.30 -5.88
C PHE A 30 -13.98 -3.52 -6.78
N VAL A 31 -15.06 -3.53 -7.54
CA VAL A 31 -15.35 -4.59 -8.51
C VAL A 31 -14.30 -4.64 -9.61
N ILE A 32 -13.88 -3.48 -10.14
CA ILE A 32 -12.81 -3.39 -11.14
C ILE A 32 -11.51 -3.96 -10.57
N MET A 33 -11.15 -3.59 -9.34
CA MET A 33 -9.97 -4.14 -8.66
C MET A 33 -10.03 -5.66 -8.54
N LEU A 34 -11.18 -6.23 -8.15
CA LEU A 34 -11.38 -7.68 -8.07
C LEU A 34 -11.22 -8.35 -9.43
N ILE A 35 -11.81 -7.77 -10.49
CA ILE A 35 -11.70 -8.30 -11.86
C ILE A 35 -10.23 -8.33 -12.28
N PHE A 36 -9.49 -7.22 -12.13
CA PHE A 36 -8.08 -7.17 -12.49
C PHE A 36 -7.21 -8.12 -11.64
N SER A 37 -7.53 -8.29 -10.35
CA SER A 37 -6.85 -9.24 -9.49
C SER A 37 -7.04 -10.69 -9.98
N LEU A 38 -8.26 -11.07 -10.35
CA LEU A 38 -8.57 -12.38 -10.92
C LEU A 38 -7.88 -12.58 -12.27
N LEU A 39 -7.89 -11.57 -13.13
CA LEU A 39 -7.17 -11.61 -14.40
C LEU A 39 -5.67 -11.79 -14.18
N ALA A 40 -5.06 -11.06 -13.25
CA ALA A 40 -3.64 -11.17 -12.94
C ALA A 40 -3.23 -12.55 -12.41
N ILE A 41 -4.12 -13.24 -11.69
CA ILE A 41 -3.90 -14.62 -11.25
C ILE A 41 -3.99 -15.58 -12.45
N THR A 42 -4.94 -15.36 -13.36
CA THR A 42 -5.23 -16.28 -14.47
C THR A 42 -4.25 -16.13 -15.62
N PHE A 43 -3.99 -14.87 -16.05
CA PHE A 43 -3.12 -14.58 -17.18
C PHE A 43 -1.64 -14.56 -16.77
N GLY A 44 -0.80 -15.27 -17.53
CA GLY A 44 0.65 -15.31 -17.35
C GLY A 44 1.30 -16.36 -18.25
N SER A 45 2.65 -16.43 -18.21
CA SER A 45 3.47 -17.30 -19.09
C SER A 45 3.11 -18.80 -19.01
N TYR A 46 2.59 -19.25 -17.88
CA TYR A 46 1.97 -20.57 -17.71
C TYR A 46 0.45 -20.38 -17.70
N GLY A 47 -0.23 -20.96 -18.66
CA GLY A 47 -1.70 -20.98 -18.70
C GLY A 47 -2.24 -21.68 -17.46
N LEU A 48 -2.74 -20.90 -16.52
CA LEU A 48 -3.37 -21.38 -15.30
C LEU A 48 -4.86 -21.20 -15.43
N SER A 49 -5.60 -22.28 -15.36
CA SER A 49 -7.05 -22.23 -15.19
C SER A 49 -7.36 -22.31 -13.70
N ILE A 50 -8.03 -21.30 -13.18
CA ILE A 50 -8.52 -21.30 -11.80
C ILE A 50 -9.44 -22.51 -11.58
N ILE A 51 -10.20 -22.89 -12.62
CA ILE A 51 -11.11 -24.03 -12.57
C ILE A 51 -10.31 -25.34 -12.40
N ASP A 52 -9.20 -25.51 -13.14
CA ASP A 52 -8.36 -26.70 -13.03
C ASP A 52 -7.67 -26.79 -11.68
N TYR A 53 -7.35 -25.65 -11.06
CA TYR A 53 -6.83 -25.60 -9.70
C TYR A 53 -7.84 -26.16 -8.69
N PHE A 54 -9.09 -25.70 -8.72
CA PHE A 54 -10.14 -26.20 -7.82
C PHE A 54 -10.53 -27.66 -8.10
N LEU A 55 -10.34 -28.12 -9.32
CA LEU A 55 -10.59 -29.52 -9.71
C LEU A 55 -9.38 -30.45 -9.43
N GLY A 56 -8.29 -29.92 -8.89
CA GLY A 56 -7.08 -30.70 -8.61
C GLY A 56 -6.36 -31.21 -9.86
N LYS A 57 -6.60 -30.61 -11.02
CA LYS A 57 -6.01 -31.01 -12.31
C LYS A 57 -4.74 -30.26 -12.68
N THR A 58 -4.24 -29.39 -11.78
CA THR A 58 -3.02 -28.62 -12.00
C THR A 58 -1.78 -29.45 -11.82
N SER A 59 -0.75 -29.19 -12.63
CA SER A 59 0.57 -29.77 -12.41
C SER A 59 1.24 -29.20 -11.16
N PRO A 60 2.21 -29.93 -10.54
CA PRO A 60 2.94 -29.41 -9.37
C PRO A 60 3.58 -28.04 -9.63
N ILE A 61 4.11 -27.80 -10.83
CA ILE A 61 4.71 -26.54 -11.23
C ILE A 61 3.68 -25.42 -11.27
N GLN A 62 2.50 -25.69 -11.84
CA GLN A 62 1.41 -24.70 -11.90
C GLN A 62 0.94 -24.31 -10.50
N ASN A 63 0.88 -25.29 -9.60
CA ASN A 63 0.52 -25.04 -8.20
C ASN A 63 1.52 -24.13 -7.50
N THR A 64 2.83 -24.44 -7.61
CA THR A 64 3.89 -23.60 -7.06
C THR A 64 3.85 -22.18 -7.63
N VAL A 65 3.70 -22.02 -8.95
CA VAL A 65 3.60 -20.70 -9.58
C VAL A 65 2.41 -19.91 -9.06
N LEU A 66 1.28 -20.57 -8.82
CA LEU A 66 0.09 -19.92 -8.30
C LEU A 66 0.28 -19.47 -6.84
N THR A 67 0.72 -20.39 -5.97
CA THR A 67 0.76 -20.15 -4.52
C THR A 67 1.97 -19.32 -4.09
N GLU A 68 3.12 -19.53 -4.71
CA GLU A 68 4.38 -18.90 -4.27
C GLU A 68 4.74 -17.63 -5.04
N ILE A 69 4.16 -17.44 -6.23
CA ILE A 69 4.51 -16.29 -7.08
C ILE A 69 3.31 -15.38 -7.32
N ARG A 70 2.21 -15.90 -7.89
CA ARG A 70 1.10 -15.05 -8.34
C ARG A 70 0.25 -14.53 -7.21
N LEU A 71 -0.18 -15.38 -6.30
CA LEU A 71 -1.00 -15.00 -5.16
C LEU A 71 -0.30 -13.95 -4.28
N PRO A 72 0.94 -14.16 -3.81
CA PRO A 72 1.64 -13.15 -3.02
C PRO A 72 1.80 -11.83 -3.76
N ARG A 73 2.12 -11.86 -5.06
CA ARG A 73 2.25 -10.65 -5.88
C ARG A 73 0.95 -9.84 -5.97
N VAL A 74 -0.18 -10.51 -6.20
CA VAL A 74 -1.48 -9.85 -6.29
C VAL A 74 -1.88 -9.27 -4.93
N ILE A 75 -1.70 -10.02 -3.84
CA ILE A 75 -1.98 -9.55 -2.49
C ILE A 75 -1.12 -8.32 -2.15
N LEU A 76 0.19 -8.38 -2.40
CA LEU A 76 1.09 -7.26 -2.15
C LEU A 76 0.73 -6.02 -2.99
N SER A 77 0.32 -6.20 -4.25
CA SER A 77 -0.13 -5.10 -5.10
C SER A 77 -1.40 -4.44 -4.56
N CYS A 78 -2.35 -5.22 -4.08
CA CYS A 78 -3.57 -4.70 -3.45
C CYS A 78 -3.26 -3.96 -2.14
N LEU A 79 -2.38 -4.50 -1.31
CA LEU A 79 -1.97 -3.87 -0.04
C LEU A 79 -1.20 -2.56 -0.29
N ALA A 80 -0.29 -2.55 -1.27
CA ALA A 80 0.44 -1.34 -1.65
C ALA A 80 -0.51 -0.25 -2.16
N GLY A 81 -1.45 -0.61 -3.05
CA GLY A 81 -2.46 0.32 -3.55
C GLY A 81 -3.38 0.85 -2.46
N ALA A 82 -3.82 0.00 -1.53
CA ALA A 82 -4.62 0.41 -0.38
C ALA A 82 -3.85 1.38 0.53
N SER A 83 -2.58 1.10 0.82
CA SER A 83 -1.71 1.95 1.63
C SER A 83 -1.52 3.33 1.00
N LEU A 84 -1.27 3.38 -0.31
CA LEU A 84 -1.15 4.63 -1.06
C LEU A 84 -2.48 5.42 -1.07
N GLY A 85 -3.61 4.74 -1.24
CA GLY A 85 -4.92 5.36 -1.21
C GLY A 85 -5.24 5.99 0.15
N ILE A 86 -4.97 5.26 1.24
CA ILE A 86 -5.20 5.76 2.62
C ILE A 86 -4.28 6.94 2.93
N SER A 87 -2.99 6.83 2.61
CA SER A 87 -2.03 7.91 2.86
C SER A 87 -2.33 9.15 2.02
N GLY A 88 -2.72 8.97 0.75
CA GLY A 88 -3.17 10.05 -0.11
C GLY A 88 -4.39 10.77 0.46
N ALA A 89 -5.43 10.03 0.85
CA ALA A 89 -6.64 10.60 1.44
C ALA A 89 -6.33 11.35 2.76
N ALA A 90 -5.45 10.80 3.60
CA ALA A 90 -5.03 11.44 4.84
C ALA A 90 -4.30 12.78 4.59
N LEU A 91 -3.38 12.82 3.62
CA LEU A 91 -2.66 14.04 3.26
C LEU A 91 -3.57 15.09 2.63
N GLN A 92 -4.47 14.69 1.73
CA GLN A 92 -5.45 15.60 1.14
C GLN A 92 -6.34 16.23 2.22
N GLY A 93 -6.76 15.45 3.22
CA GLY A 93 -7.52 15.96 4.37
C GLY A 93 -6.71 16.90 5.26
N LEU A 94 -5.45 16.56 5.54
CA LEU A 94 -4.55 17.35 6.38
C LEU A 94 -4.23 18.71 5.75
N PHE A 95 -3.86 18.72 4.48
CA PHE A 95 -3.51 19.94 3.75
C PHE A 95 -4.73 20.69 3.17
N ARG A 96 -5.92 20.09 3.26
CA ARG A 96 -7.14 20.59 2.61
C ARG A 96 -6.92 20.91 1.13
N ASN A 97 -6.08 20.13 0.47
CA ASN A 97 -5.69 20.30 -0.91
C ASN A 97 -5.83 18.98 -1.65
N PRO A 98 -6.70 18.86 -2.67
CA PRO A 98 -6.89 17.62 -3.42
C PRO A 98 -5.67 17.23 -4.26
N LEU A 99 -4.69 18.12 -4.43
CA LEU A 99 -3.43 17.83 -5.14
C LEU A 99 -2.32 17.32 -4.23
N ALA A 100 -2.57 17.17 -2.92
CA ALA A 100 -1.58 16.62 -2.00
C ALA A 100 -1.34 15.14 -2.32
N ASP A 101 -0.06 14.81 -2.55
CA ASP A 101 0.41 13.47 -2.91
C ASP A 101 1.55 13.06 -1.96
N PRO A 102 1.51 11.84 -1.39
CA PRO A 102 2.61 11.29 -0.58
C PRO A 102 3.95 11.29 -1.31
N GLY A 103 3.94 11.12 -2.64
CA GLY A 103 5.13 11.12 -3.47
C GLY A 103 5.88 12.46 -3.48
N LEU A 104 5.14 13.58 -3.39
CA LEU A 104 5.73 14.93 -3.39
C LEU A 104 6.53 15.26 -2.13
N ILE A 105 6.24 14.57 -1.01
CA ILE A 105 6.94 14.78 0.27
C ILE A 105 8.34 14.12 0.27
N GLY A 106 8.65 13.31 -0.76
CA GLY A 106 9.94 12.65 -0.86
C GLY A 106 10.05 11.32 -0.10
N VAL A 107 8.96 10.83 0.48
CA VAL A 107 8.91 9.54 1.20
C VAL A 107 9.33 8.39 0.27
N SER A 108 8.82 8.39 -0.96
CA SER A 108 9.16 7.38 -1.98
C SER A 108 10.63 7.46 -2.40
N ALA A 109 11.19 8.66 -2.51
CA ALA A 109 12.60 8.85 -2.82
C ALA A 109 13.51 8.35 -1.69
N GLY A 110 13.12 8.60 -0.43
CA GLY A 110 13.80 8.07 0.75
C GLY A 110 13.77 6.55 0.81
N ALA A 111 12.61 5.94 0.52
CA ALA A 111 12.48 4.49 0.44
C ALA A 111 13.37 3.89 -0.67
N ALA A 112 13.36 4.49 -1.86
CA ALA A 112 14.20 4.05 -2.97
C ALA A 112 15.70 4.16 -2.64
N LEU A 113 16.13 5.26 -2.01
CA LEU A 113 17.50 5.45 -1.56
C LEU A 113 17.90 4.37 -0.54
N GLY A 114 17.06 4.13 0.48
CA GLY A 114 17.31 3.11 1.49
C GLY A 114 17.44 1.71 0.88
N ALA A 115 16.51 1.34 0.00
CA ALA A 115 16.56 0.06 -0.71
C ALA A 115 17.82 -0.06 -1.59
N THR A 116 18.15 0.97 -2.35
CA THR A 116 19.33 0.97 -3.24
C THR A 116 20.63 0.87 -2.43
N LEU A 117 20.76 1.62 -1.35
CA LEU A 117 21.91 1.52 -0.45
C LEU A 117 22.07 0.10 0.09
N MET A 118 20.95 -0.53 0.47
CA MET A 118 20.97 -1.89 0.97
C MET A 118 21.38 -2.89 -0.11
N ILE A 119 20.90 -2.74 -1.35
CA ILE A 119 21.29 -3.60 -2.47
C ILE A 119 22.78 -3.45 -2.80
N VAL A 120 23.29 -2.21 -2.81
CA VAL A 120 24.67 -1.92 -3.21
C VAL A 120 25.69 -2.26 -2.12
N LEU A 121 25.37 -1.90 -0.85
CA LEU A 121 26.29 -2.07 0.28
C LEU A 121 26.07 -3.39 1.02
N GLY A 122 24.91 -3.98 0.87
CA GLY A 122 24.50 -5.20 1.57
C GLY A 122 25.16 -6.48 1.06
N GLY A 123 25.53 -6.52 -0.22
CA GLY A 123 26.33 -7.57 -0.87
C GLY A 123 26.23 -8.95 -0.21
N ASP A 124 27.40 -9.51 0.12
CA ASP A 124 27.52 -10.85 0.71
C ASP A 124 27.02 -10.96 2.16
N LEU A 125 26.88 -9.82 2.87
CA LEU A 125 26.46 -9.84 4.27
C LEU A 125 25.04 -10.39 4.46
N PHE A 126 24.20 -10.28 3.43
CA PHE A 126 22.78 -10.65 3.50
C PHE A 126 22.47 -12.00 2.86
N SER A 127 23.31 -12.46 1.92
CA SER A 127 23.15 -13.76 1.27
C SER A 127 23.30 -14.93 2.23
N GLN A 128 24.03 -14.74 3.35
CA GLN A 128 24.30 -15.75 4.37
C GLN A 128 23.28 -15.77 5.50
N SER A 129 22.34 -14.84 5.57
CA SER A 129 21.36 -14.74 6.65
C SER A 129 19.98 -15.18 6.20
N SER A 130 19.32 -16.01 6.99
CA SER A 130 17.90 -16.37 6.80
C SER A 130 16.96 -15.16 6.81
N LEU A 131 17.40 -14.05 7.39
CA LEU A 131 16.67 -12.77 7.45
C LEU A 131 16.97 -11.85 6.27
N GLY A 132 17.85 -12.25 5.34
CA GLY A 132 18.29 -11.43 4.20
C GLY A 132 17.14 -10.85 3.39
N ILE A 133 16.06 -11.59 3.22
CA ILE A 133 14.84 -11.19 2.52
C ILE A 133 14.18 -9.92 3.10
N PHE A 134 14.34 -9.68 4.40
CA PHE A 134 13.69 -8.54 5.09
C PHE A 134 14.56 -7.28 5.10
N PHE A 135 15.84 -7.35 4.81
CA PHE A 135 16.74 -6.21 4.91
C PHE A 135 16.42 -5.09 3.90
N ILE A 136 16.09 -5.45 2.66
CA ILE A 136 15.74 -4.45 1.64
C ILE A 136 14.43 -3.70 2.01
N PRO A 137 13.33 -4.37 2.37
CA PRO A 137 12.12 -3.69 2.87
C PRO A 137 12.37 -2.84 4.11
N LEU A 138 13.14 -3.33 5.07
CA LEU A 138 13.46 -2.60 6.29
C LEU A 138 14.29 -1.34 5.99
N ALA A 139 15.25 -1.43 5.09
CA ALA A 139 16.05 -0.28 4.66
C ALA A 139 15.20 0.76 3.92
N ALA A 140 14.23 0.31 3.10
CA ALA A 140 13.26 1.20 2.46
C ALA A 140 12.40 1.95 3.49
N VAL A 141 11.89 1.24 4.50
CA VAL A 141 11.12 1.85 5.60
C VAL A 141 11.99 2.82 6.42
N ALA A 142 13.23 2.44 6.71
CA ALA A 142 14.17 3.33 7.41
C ALA A 142 14.48 4.59 6.61
N GLY A 143 14.72 4.46 5.30
CA GLY A 143 14.98 5.60 4.41
C GLY A 143 13.78 6.55 4.30
N SER A 144 12.57 6.02 4.15
CA SER A 144 11.35 6.84 4.13
C SER A 144 11.10 7.54 5.47
N SER A 145 11.32 6.84 6.58
CA SER A 145 11.18 7.40 7.94
C SER A 145 12.19 8.52 8.19
N LEU A 146 13.43 8.37 7.73
CA LEU A 146 14.46 9.38 7.85
C LEU A 146 14.08 10.68 7.13
N VAL A 147 13.50 10.61 5.93
CA VAL A 147 13.01 11.78 5.19
C VAL A 147 11.91 12.50 5.98
N ILE A 148 10.92 11.75 6.50
CA ILE A 148 9.84 12.35 7.31
C ILE A 148 10.42 13.02 8.57
N PHE A 149 11.34 12.36 9.25
CA PHE A 149 12.00 12.89 10.43
C PHE A 149 12.78 14.18 10.12
N MET A 150 13.54 14.18 9.03
CA MET A 150 14.30 15.34 8.58
C MET A 150 13.39 16.52 8.26
N LEU A 151 12.30 16.30 7.54
CA LEU A 151 11.30 17.32 7.26
C LEU A 151 10.66 17.87 8.54
N TYR A 152 10.29 17.00 9.47
CA TYR A 152 9.71 17.42 10.75
C TYR A 152 10.66 18.33 11.53
N PHE A 153 11.96 18.00 11.63
CA PHE A 153 12.93 18.84 12.32
C PHE A 153 13.19 20.16 11.60
N MET A 154 13.25 20.16 10.27
CA MET A 154 13.40 21.38 9.49
C MET A 154 12.22 22.34 9.72
N THR A 155 11.00 21.84 9.69
CA THR A 155 9.81 22.69 9.92
C THR A 155 9.73 23.21 11.34
N LYS A 156 10.09 22.41 12.33
CA LYS A 156 10.11 22.83 13.75
C LYS A 156 11.22 23.84 14.05
N GLY A 157 12.38 23.71 13.37
CA GLY A 157 13.52 24.63 13.55
C GLY A 157 13.30 26.03 12.97
N PHE A 158 12.35 26.20 12.04
CA PHE A 158 12.04 27.50 11.43
C PHE A 158 10.90 28.27 12.12
N GLY A 159 10.51 27.87 13.34
CA GLY A 159 9.64 28.70 14.20
C GLY A 159 8.25 28.98 13.64
N TYR A 160 7.66 28.05 12.91
CA TYR A 160 6.24 28.12 12.59
C TYR A 160 5.43 27.70 13.83
N GLU A 161 5.35 28.60 14.79
CA GLU A 161 4.26 28.63 15.76
C GLU A 161 3.06 29.25 15.05
N GLY A 162 2.17 28.41 14.53
CA GLY A 162 0.90 28.80 13.95
C GLY A 162 -0.24 28.35 14.83
#